data_934ff031c6d5ea948af8f6c6a4d8994c
#
_entry.id   934ff031c6d5ea948af8f6c6a4d8994c
#
_cell.length_a   1.000
_cell.length_b   1.000
_cell.length_c   1.000
_cell.angle_alpha   90.00
_cell.angle_beta   90.00
_cell.angle_gamma   90.00
#
_symmetry.space_group_name_H-M   'P 1'
#
loop_
_entity.id
_entity.type
_entity.pdbx_description
1 polymer ?
#
loop_
_entity_poly.entity_id
_entity_poly.type
_entity_poly.pdbx_seq_one_letter_code
_entity_poly.pdbx_strand_id
1 'polypeptide(L)'
;KCMEDLVSSDYDNAVFLEDDVIFHGTKADIINSLNTVEEVPYDALFFGGGFDHGLVSNRVCASYKNLLLVDHPATNCTSSYALTKNAAEKVLGTFTTICTSIDWELNYHFKENKLKVWHTDPYLCGQLSTAGVYECTL
;
A
#
# COMPACT_ATOMS: atom_id res chain seq x y z
N LYS A 1 12.50 -3.11 -9.26
CA LYS A 1 13.63 -3.71 -8.52
C LYS A 1 13.19 -4.31 -7.18
N CYS A 2 12.64 -3.54 -6.21
CA CYS A 2 12.28 -4.09 -4.89
C CYS A 2 11.28 -5.26 -4.96
N MET A 3 10.28 -5.21 -5.84
CA MET A 3 9.36 -6.33 -6.04
C MET A 3 10.04 -7.55 -6.67
N GLU A 4 10.97 -7.34 -7.60
CA GLU A 4 11.78 -8.43 -8.17
C GLU A 4 12.66 -9.09 -7.10
N ASP A 5 13.19 -8.29 -6.17
CA ASP A 5 13.98 -8.79 -5.05
C ASP A 5 13.10 -9.63 -4.10
N LEU A 6 11.86 -9.18 -3.81
CA LEU A 6 10.91 -9.98 -3.03
C LEU A 6 10.61 -11.32 -3.72
N VAL A 7 10.29 -11.29 -5.01
CA VAL A 7 9.98 -12.51 -5.78
C VAL A 7 11.15 -13.49 -5.79
N SER A 8 12.39 -12.99 -5.83
CA SER A 8 13.61 -13.81 -5.83
C SER A 8 14.06 -14.26 -4.43
N SER A 9 13.46 -13.73 -3.37
CA SER A 9 13.83 -14.03 -1.98
C SER A 9 13.09 -15.26 -1.44
N ASP A 10 13.46 -15.69 -0.22
CA ASP A 10 12.74 -16.73 0.54
C ASP A 10 11.60 -16.16 1.42
N TYR A 11 11.33 -14.84 1.32
CA TYR A 11 10.28 -14.20 2.10
C TYR A 11 8.92 -14.30 1.39
N ASP A 12 7.84 -14.49 2.16
CA ASP A 12 6.47 -14.55 1.65
C ASP A 12 5.85 -13.16 1.44
N ASN A 13 6.38 -12.14 2.12
CA ASN A 13 5.94 -10.75 2.02
C ASN A 13 7.10 -9.79 2.33
N ALA A 14 6.93 -8.53 1.95
CA ALA A 14 7.85 -7.45 2.30
C ALA A 14 7.10 -6.15 2.58
N VAL A 15 7.68 -5.30 3.42
CA VAL A 15 7.24 -3.93 3.64
C VAL A 15 8.10 -3.00 2.78
N PHE A 16 7.44 -2.14 2.01
CA PHE A 16 8.04 -1.12 1.17
C PHE A 16 7.81 0.24 1.82
N LEU A 17 8.86 1.02 1.93
CA LEU A 17 8.84 2.36 2.50
C LEU A 17 9.53 3.32 1.53
N GLU A 18 8.93 4.48 1.30
CA GLU A 18 9.60 5.60 0.63
C GLU A 18 10.57 6.28 1.60
N ASP A 19 11.54 7.00 1.09
CA ASP A 19 12.62 7.62 1.87
C ASP A 19 12.15 8.83 2.70
N ASP A 20 10.98 9.39 2.39
CA ASP A 20 10.34 10.49 3.10
C ASP A 20 9.18 10.07 4.03
N VAL A 21 9.04 8.75 4.30
CA VAL A 21 7.97 8.25 5.17
C VAL A 21 8.11 8.76 6.61
N ILE A 22 7.01 9.20 7.18
CA ILE A 22 6.89 9.52 8.62
C ILE A 22 5.91 8.57 9.29
N PHE A 23 6.25 8.16 10.51
CA PHE A 23 5.41 7.27 11.31
C PHE A 23 4.55 8.09 12.27
N HIS A 24 3.24 7.95 12.18
CA HIS A 24 2.26 8.49 13.12
C HIS A 24 1.90 7.46 14.19
N GLY A 25 1.92 6.17 13.82
CA GLY A 25 1.72 5.05 14.72
C GLY A 25 3.01 4.57 15.39
N THR A 26 2.86 3.79 16.44
CA THR A 26 3.98 3.12 17.10
C THR A 26 4.37 1.85 16.35
N LYS A 27 5.57 1.31 16.66
CA LYS A 27 5.99 -0.01 16.17
C LYS A 27 4.96 -1.09 16.51
N ALA A 28 4.31 -1.01 17.67
CA ALA A 28 3.29 -1.96 18.09
C ALA A 28 2.05 -1.88 17.20
N ASP A 29 1.62 -0.68 16.80
CA ASP A 29 0.47 -0.50 15.91
C ASP A 29 0.72 -1.11 14.54
N ILE A 30 1.92 -0.95 13.98
CA ILE A 30 2.31 -1.55 12.69
C ILE A 30 2.32 -3.08 12.79
N ILE A 31 2.95 -3.64 13.83
CA ILE A 31 2.98 -5.10 14.05
C ILE A 31 1.55 -5.64 14.25
N ASN A 32 0.71 -4.95 15.01
CA ASN A 32 -0.67 -5.36 15.21
C ASN A 32 -1.47 -5.34 13.90
N SER A 33 -1.25 -4.36 13.04
CA SER A 33 -1.91 -4.29 11.73
C SER A 33 -1.44 -5.41 10.79
N LEU A 34 -0.14 -5.74 10.79
CA LEU A 34 0.40 -6.88 10.05
C LEU A 34 -0.22 -8.21 10.55
N ASN A 35 -0.26 -8.44 11.86
CA ASN A 35 -0.88 -9.63 12.42
C ASN A 35 -2.39 -9.68 12.10
N THR A 36 -3.07 -8.53 12.13
CA THR A 36 -4.50 -8.46 11.83
C THR A 36 -4.81 -8.77 10.38
N VAL A 37 -4.00 -8.30 9.43
CA VAL A 37 -4.25 -8.55 8.01
C VAL A 37 -4.03 -10.02 7.64
N GLU A 38 -3.19 -10.76 8.37
CA GLU A 38 -3.02 -12.21 8.18
C GLU A 38 -4.26 -13.04 8.56
N GLU A 39 -5.19 -12.46 9.32
CA GLU A 39 -6.46 -13.10 9.67
C GLU A 39 -7.50 -13.04 8.52
N VAL A 40 -7.23 -12.27 7.48
CA VAL A 40 -8.12 -12.08 6.32
C VAL A 40 -7.36 -12.35 5.02
N PRO A 41 -8.05 -12.73 3.93
CA PRO A 41 -7.39 -12.83 2.63
C PRO A 41 -6.85 -11.46 2.19
N TYR A 42 -5.54 -11.33 2.00
CA TYR A 42 -4.91 -10.09 1.55
C TYR A 42 -3.82 -10.35 0.51
N ASP A 43 -3.60 -9.36 -0.34
CA ASP A 43 -2.51 -9.27 -1.29
C ASP A 43 -1.58 -8.09 -0.94
N ALA A 44 -2.14 -6.98 -0.45
CA ALA A 44 -1.41 -5.81 0.02
C ALA A 44 -2.07 -5.16 1.24
N LEU A 45 -1.25 -4.49 2.08
CA LEU A 45 -1.69 -3.66 3.20
C LEU A 45 -0.99 -2.31 3.14
N PHE A 46 -1.74 -1.22 3.02
CA PHE A 46 -1.24 0.14 3.12
C PHE A 46 -1.30 0.65 4.57
N PHE A 47 -0.17 1.15 5.06
CA PHE A 47 -0.09 1.81 6.38
C PHE A 47 -0.31 3.31 6.28
N GLY A 48 -0.12 3.89 5.11
CA GLY A 48 -0.36 5.27 4.76
C GLY A 48 -0.64 5.40 3.27
N GLY A 49 -1.30 6.46 2.89
CA GLY A 49 -1.60 6.75 1.49
C GLY A 49 -2.07 8.18 1.34
N GLY A 50 -2.09 8.70 0.12
CA GLY A 50 -2.59 10.02 -0.22
C GLY A 50 -4.11 10.12 -0.22
N PHE A 51 -4.75 9.47 0.73
CA PHE A 51 -6.19 9.50 0.87
C PHE A 51 -6.65 10.56 1.83
N ASP A 52 -7.60 11.34 1.41
CA ASP A 52 -8.64 11.81 2.32
C ASP A 52 -9.67 10.67 2.47
N HIS A 53 -9.84 10.14 3.68
CA HIS A 53 -10.85 9.12 3.99
C HIS A 53 -12.25 9.53 3.52
N GLY A 54 -12.55 10.82 3.45
CA GLY A 54 -13.80 11.34 2.90
C GLY A 54 -13.99 11.07 1.41
N LEU A 55 -12.91 11.06 0.63
CA LEU A 55 -12.97 10.85 -0.82
C LEU A 55 -13.09 9.38 -1.22
N VAL A 56 -12.74 8.45 -0.34
CA VAL A 56 -12.75 7.00 -0.62
C VAL A 56 -13.76 6.22 0.17
N SER A 57 -14.58 6.86 0.99
CA SER A 57 -15.63 6.18 1.74
C SER A 57 -16.58 5.35 0.84
N ASN A 58 -16.80 5.79 -0.39
CA ASN A 58 -17.57 5.09 -1.41
C ASN A 58 -16.82 3.92 -2.09
N ARG A 59 -15.52 3.74 -1.82
CA ARG A 59 -14.69 2.64 -2.34
C ARG A 59 -14.35 1.59 -1.30
N VAL A 60 -14.75 1.80 -0.06
CA VAL A 60 -14.59 0.80 1.00
C VAL A 60 -15.59 -0.32 0.76
N CYS A 61 -15.08 -1.53 0.49
CA CYS A 61 -15.89 -2.73 0.22
C CYS A 61 -16.21 -3.52 1.47
N ALA A 62 -15.30 -3.50 2.46
CA ALA A 62 -15.45 -4.19 3.74
C ALA A 62 -14.54 -3.55 4.80
N SER A 63 -14.82 -3.84 6.06
CA SER A 63 -13.97 -3.48 7.19
C SER A 63 -13.72 -4.70 8.09
N TYR A 64 -12.53 -4.77 8.67
CA TYR A 64 -12.17 -5.79 9.66
C TYR A 64 -11.24 -5.17 10.70
N LYS A 65 -11.70 -5.07 11.95
CA LYS A 65 -10.98 -4.39 13.05
C LYS A 65 -10.57 -2.96 12.61
N ASN A 66 -9.28 -2.69 12.56
CA ASN A 66 -8.69 -1.42 12.11
C ASN A 66 -8.24 -1.45 10.63
N LEU A 67 -8.85 -2.30 9.82
CA LEU A 67 -8.52 -2.44 8.38
C LEU A 67 -9.75 -2.16 7.52
N LEU A 68 -9.53 -1.46 6.41
CA LEU A 68 -10.53 -1.21 5.36
C LEU A 68 -10.08 -1.87 4.07
N LEU A 69 -10.92 -2.75 3.51
CA LEU A 69 -10.73 -3.29 2.15
C LEU A 69 -11.23 -2.25 1.15
N VAL A 70 -10.38 -1.86 0.23
CA VAL A 70 -10.65 -0.76 -0.71
C VAL A 70 -10.61 -1.25 -2.15
N ASP A 71 -11.60 -0.82 -2.95
CA ASP A 71 -11.62 -1.05 -4.39
C ASP A 71 -10.70 -0.06 -5.11
N HIS A 72 -9.71 -0.58 -5.82
CA HIS A 72 -8.72 0.20 -6.55
C HIS A 72 -9.15 0.51 -8.01
N PRO A 73 -8.63 1.61 -8.62
CA PRO A 73 -7.61 2.55 -8.14
C PRO A 73 -8.19 3.49 -7.08
N ALA A 74 -7.47 3.72 -6.01
CA ALA A 74 -7.98 4.44 -4.86
C ALA A 74 -6.95 5.35 -4.14
N THR A 75 -5.66 5.18 -4.33
CA THR A 75 -4.63 6.01 -3.69
C THR A 75 -3.69 6.64 -4.71
N ASN A 76 -3.19 7.81 -4.41
CA ASN A 76 -2.16 8.50 -5.20
C ASN A 76 -0.81 8.58 -4.46
N CYS A 77 -0.57 7.72 -3.48
CA CYS A 77 0.70 7.63 -2.76
C CYS A 77 1.04 6.18 -2.45
N THR A 78 2.33 5.89 -2.45
CA THR A 78 2.92 4.58 -2.14
C THR A 78 3.89 4.65 -0.98
N SER A 79 3.71 5.61 -0.07
CA SER A 79 4.65 5.94 1.01
C SER A 79 5.04 4.73 1.87
N SER A 80 4.07 3.84 2.14
CA SER A 80 4.31 2.69 3.00
C SER A 80 3.25 1.62 2.78
N TYR A 81 3.67 0.44 2.36
CA TYR A 81 2.77 -0.71 2.18
C TYR A 81 3.50 -2.03 2.34
N ALA A 82 2.78 -3.07 2.76
CA ALA A 82 3.22 -4.45 2.68
C ALA A 82 2.61 -5.10 1.43
N LEU A 83 3.37 -5.99 0.80
CA LEU A 83 2.93 -6.74 -0.38
C LEU A 83 3.32 -8.21 -0.21
N THR A 84 2.40 -9.12 -0.53
CA THR A 84 2.73 -10.55 -0.60
C THR A 84 3.55 -10.87 -1.84
N LYS A 85 4.38 -11.91 -1.78
CA LYS A 85 5.17 -12.38 -2.91
C LYS A 85 4.30 -12.72 -4.12
N ASN A 86 3.18 -13.41 -3.91
CA ASN A 86 2.23 -13.72 -4.97
C ASN A 86 1.62 -12.47 -5.63
N ALA A 87 1.35 -11.43 -4.85
CA ALA A 87 0.87 -10.17 -5.39
C ALA A 87 1.96 -9.45 -6.21
N ALA A 88 3.21 -9.47 -5.73
CA ALA A 88 4.36 -8.92 -6.46
C ALA A 88 4.57 -9.62 -7.81
N GLU A 89 4.47 -10.96 -7.85
CA GLU A 89 4.53 -11.74 -9.09
C GLU A 89 3.45 -11.34 -10.09
N LYS A 90 2.20 -11.19 -9.63
CA LYS A 90 1.07 -10.76 -10.48
C LYS A 90 1.28 -9.36 -11.03
N VAL A 91 1.68 -8.41 -10.18
CA VAL A 91 1.96 -7.03 -10.59
C VAL A 91 3.08 -7.00 -11.63
N LEU A 92 4.20 -7.67 -11.39
CA LEU A 92 5.33 -7.74 -12.33
C LEU A 92 4.92 -8.42 -13.66
N GLY A 93 4.05 -9.41 -13.61
CA GLY A 93 3.55 -10.11 -14.80
C GLY A 93 2.70 -9.23 -15.73
N THR A 94 2.03 -8.21 -15.18
CA THR A 94 1.23 -7.24 -15.96
C THR A 94 1.98 -5.95 -16.25
N PHE A 95 3.12 -5.70 -15.60
CA PHE A 95 3.89 -4.46 -15.68
C PHE A 95 4.74 -4.46 -16.96
N THR A 96 4.25 -3.85 -18.02
CA THR A 96 4.94 -3.83 -19.33
C THR A 96 5.68 -2.53 -19.60
N THR A 97 5.07 -1.40 -19.29
CA THR A 97 5.60 -0.05 -19.52
C THR A 97 5.01 0.89 -18.51
N ILE A 98 5.83 1.80 -17.97
CA ILE A 98 5.35 2.88 -17.08
C ILE A 98 4.75 3.98 -17.96
N CYS A 99 3.46 4.24 -17.81
CA CYS A 99 2.72 5.25 -18.57
C CYS A 99 2.31 6.46 -17.72
N THR A 100 2.35 6.34 -16.40
CA THR A 100 2.00 7.40 -15.45
C THR A 100 2.91 7.34 -14.22
N SER A 101 2.61 8.08 -13.15
CA SER A 101 3.35 7.98 -11.89
C SER A 101 3.19 6.58 -11.28
N ILE A 102 4.21 6.12 -10.58
CA ILE A 102 4.30 4.73 -10.07
C ILE A 102 3.14 4.35 -9.14
N ASP A 103 2.63 5.30 -8.38
CA ASP A 103 1.49 5.13 -7.50
C ASP A 103 0.21 4.80 -8.28
N TRP A 104 -0.08 5.54 -9.35
CA TRP A 104 -1.21 5.25 -10.24
C TRP A 104 -1.03 3.96 -11.02
N GLU A 105 0.17 3.69 -11.55
CA GLU A 105 0.48 2.41 -12.21
C GLU A 105 0.19 1.24 -11.27
N LEU A 106 0.68 1.30 -10.04
CA LEU A 106 0.49 0.24 -9.07
C LEU A 106 -0.99 0.02 -8.75
N ASN A 107 -1.77 1.10 -8.60
CA ASN A 107 -3.20 1.03 -8.38
C ASN A 107 -3.97 0.36 -9.54
N TYR A 108 -3.60 0.65 -10.78
CA TYR A 108 -4.19 0.00 -11.95
C TYR A 108 -3.85 -1.48 -11.99
N HIS A 109 -2.61 -1.86 -11.67
CA HIS A 109 -2.22 -3.27 -11.59
C HIS A 109 -2.92 -4.02 -10.46
N PHE A 110 -3.19 -3.37 -9.33
CA PHE A 110 -4.01 -3.94 -8.27
C PHE A 110 -5.41 -4.27 -8.77
N LYS A 111 -6.03 -3.34 -9.48
CA LYS A 111 -7.36 -3.54 -10.07
C LYS A 111 -7.36 -4.64 -11.14
N GLU A 112 -6.43 -4.60 -12.08
CA GLU A 112 -6.33 -5.58 -13.18
C GLU A 112 -6.16 -7.00 -12.65
N ASN A 113 -5.31 -7.17 -11.64
CA ASN A 113 -5.06 -8.45 -11.00
C ASN A 113 -6.07 -8.83 -9.92
N LYS A 114 -7.10 -7.98 -9.67
CA LYS A 114 -8.15 -8.17 -8.66
C LYS A 114 -7.57 -8.43 -7.27
N LEU A 115 -6.52 -7.70 -6.91
CA LEU A 115 -5.84 -7.87 -5.64
C LEU A 115 -6.69 -7.35 -4.48
N LYS A 116 -6.63 -8.04 -3.36
CA LYS A 116 -7.25 -7.63 -2.10
C LYS A 116 -6.31 -6.69 -1.37
N VAL A 117 -6.62 -5.39 -1.43
CA VAL A 117 -5.80 -4.34 -0.87
C VAL A 117 -6.51 -3.73 0.34
N TRP A 118 -5.88 -3.91 1.50
CA TRP A 118 -6.35 -3.36 2.76
C TRP A 118 -5.59 -2.08 3.11
N HIS A 119 -6.22 -1.21 3.87
CA HIS A 119 -5.65 0.01 4.40
C HIS A 119 -5.87 0.07 5.91
N THR A 120 -4.90 0.56 6.67
CA THR A 120 -5.09 0.80 8.10
C THR A 120 -6.00 2.00 8.33
N ASP A 121 -6.85 1.92 9.33
CA ASP A 121 -7.70 3.02 9.80
C ASP A 121 -7.58 3.14 11.32
N PRO A 122 -6.98 4.24 11.85
CA PRO A 122 -6.37 5.34 11.11
C PRO A 122 -5.06 4.97 10.40
N TYR A 123 -4.59 5.84 9.50
CA TYR A 123 -3.26 5.70 8.90
C TYR A 123 -2.16 5.78 9.94
N LEU A 124 -1.18 4.89 9.80
CA LEU A 124 -0.03 4.78 10.70
C LEU A 124 1.21 5.48 10.12
N CYS A 125 1.18 5.81 8.83
CA CYS A 125 2.27 6.48 8.13
C CYS A 125 1.74 7.62 7.25
N GLY A 126 2.61 8.59 6.98
CA GLY A 126 2.41 9.68 6.03
C GLY A 126 3.71 10.01 5.30
N GLN A 127 3.73 11.09 4.53
CA GLN A 127 4.89 11.58 3.80
C GLN A 127 5.29 12.98 4.25
N LEU A 128 6.59 13.25 4.36
CA LEU A 128 7.10 14.58 4.70
C LEU A 128 6.80 15.61 3.61
N SER A 129 6.80 15.19 2.35
CA SER A 129 6.43 16.04 1.21
C SER A 129 4.99 16.54 1.30
N THR A 130 4.04 15.72 1.71
CA THR A 130 2.63 16.12 1.91
C THR A 130 2.43 16.95 3.17
N ALA A 131 3.29 16.77 4.19
CA ALA A 131 3.26 17.57 5.41
C ALA A 131 3.85 18.98 5.24
N GLY A 132 4.34 19.33 4.04
CA GLY A 132 4.94 20.64 3.75
C GLY A 132 6.31 20.86 4.42
N VAL A 133 6.95 19.79 4.85
CA VAL A 133 8.28 19.85 5.51
C VAL A 133 9.43 19.89 4.49
N TYR A 134 9.19 19.35 3.28
CA TYR A 134 10.12 19.41 2.16
C TYR A 134 9.43 20.01 0.93
N GLU A 135 10.13 20.92 0.24
CA GLU A 135 9.75 21.27 -1.14
C GLU A 135 10.06 20.07 -2.03
N CYS A 136 9.04 19.60 -2.76
CA CYS A 136 9.23 18.57 -3.76
C CYS A 136 10.12 19.17 -4.88
N THR A 137 11.38 18.79 -4.94
CA THR A 137 12.27 19.14 -6.04
C THR A 137 12.07 18.12 -7.17
N LEU A 138 11.09 18.40 -8.03
CA LEU A 138 10.99 17.75 -9.34
C LEU A 138 11.84 18.49 -10.35
#